data_c96cfe4a83feeccecc665c89b2c45156
#
_entry.id   c96cfe4a83feeccecc665c89b2c45156
#
_cell.length_a   1.000
_cell.length_b   1.000
_cell.length_c   1.000
_cell.angle_alpha   90.00
_cell.angle_beta   90.00
_cell.angle_gamma   90.00
#
_symmetry.space_group_name_H-M   'P 1'
#
loop_
_entity.id
_entity.type
_entity.pdbx_description
1 polymer ?
#
loop_
_entity_poly.entity_id
_entity_poly.type
_entity_poly.pdbx_seq_one_letter_code
_entity_poly.pdbx_strand_id
1 'polypeptide(L)'
;SLSSSSSPSNCNKRGIVVNNKCQCLKLWRGRTCEEGPNIFPFKSKSSEKLPSSRKVDIPLQFEGDFTTNKEQLRKTCEDGNIKVFLPGKVPPMRVIGTCKSVEQAGVPLKDVVSKRPYKSCAVVGNSGMLAYGQNGKEIDSHDVVIRFNGAPTKGLENRVGTKTSFRLVNSKWLEFRESKDEVILWNMRGAGALEDYIKRRAEKGKDEKFYLLSSSFVNYVGEMAYQL
;
A
#
# COMPACT_ATOMS: atom_id res chain seq x y z
N SER A 1 0.51 -18.95 -53.42
CA SER A 1 0.92 -19.38 -52.07
C SER A 1 0.08 -18.68 -51.01
N LEU A 2 -0.97 -19.36 -50.55
CA LEU A 2 -1.80 -18.94 -49.44
C LEU A 2 -1.03 -19.20 -48.16
N SER A 3 -0.61 -18.11 -47.47
CA SER A 3 -0.04 -18.21 -46.14
C SER A 3 -1.13 -18.69 -45.17
N SER A 4 -0.96 -19.88 -44.64
CA SER A 4 -1.80 -20.43 -43.57
C SER A 4 -1.64 -19.58 -42.30
N SER A 5 -2.59 -18.68 -42.06
CA SER A 5 -2.68 -17.96 -40.81
C SER A 5 -3.23 -18.89 -39.76
N SER A 6 -2.34 -19.54 -39.00
CA SER A 6 -2.72 -20.30 -37.82
C SER A 6 -3.47 -19.39 -36.84
N SER A 7 -4.66 -19.84 -36.42
CA SER A 7 -5.46 -19.17 -35.39
C SER A 7 -4.64 -19.04 -34.11
N PRO A 8 -4.67 -17.91 -33.41
CA PRO A 8 -3.98 -17.78 -32.13
C PRO A 8 -4.62 -18.72 -31.12
N SER A 9 -3.86 -19.69 -30.63
CA SER A 9 -4.30 -20.60 -29.56
C SER A 9 -4.29 -19.95 -28.18
N ASN A 10 -3.68 -18.77 -28.08
CA ASN A 10 -3.43 -18.10 -26.84
C ASN A 10 -3.30 -16.56 -27.06
N CYS A 11 -3.98 -15.76 -26.27
CA CYS A 11 -3.89 -14.30 -26.28
C CYS A 11 -2.92 -13.78 -25.21
N ASN A 12 -1.86 -14.52 -24.87
CA ASN A 12 -0.87 -14.18 -23.85
C ASN A 12 -1.48 -13.83 -22.49
N LYS A 13 -2.63 -14.44 -22.14
CA LYS A 13 -3.41 -14.11 -20.93
C LYS A 13 -3.86 -12.63 -20.86
N ARG A 14 -3.82 -11.91 -21.97
CA ARG A 14 -4.08 -10.47 -22.08
C ARG A 14 -5.25 -10.14 -22.99
N GLY A 15 -6.06 -11.13 -23.28
CA GLY A 15 -7.25 -11.09 -24.11
C GLY A 15 -8.00 -12.40 -24.09
N ILE A 16 -9.11 -12.44 -24.81
CA ILE A 16 -9.91 -13.65 -25.04
C ILE A 16 -9.93 -13.99 -26.52
N VAL A 17 -9.99 -15.26 -26.87
CA VAL A 17 -10.15 -15.70 -28.27
C VAL A 17 -11.62 -15.63 -28.63
N VAL A 18 -11.97 -14.80 -29.62
CA VAL A 18 -13.33 -14.69 -30.17
C VAL A 18 -13.22 -14.82 -31.66
N ASN A 19 -13.96 -15.75 -32.26
CA ASN A 19 -13.95 -16.02 -33.72
C ASN A 19 -12.53 -16.18 -34.29
N ASN A 20 -11.69 -16.99 -33.67
CA ASN A 20 -10.29 -17.22 -34.02
C ASN A 20 -9.39 -15.98 -34.05
N LYS A 21 -9.76 -14.93 -33.35
CA LYS A 21 -8.96 -13.72 -33.17
C LYS A 21 -8.85 -13.37 -31.69
N CYS A 22 -7.71 -12.79 -31.26
CA CYS A 22 -7.60 -12.24 -29.93
C CYS A 22 -8.33 -10.91 -29.82
N GLN A 23 -9.29 -10.85 -28.94
CA GLN A 23 -9.87 -9.60 -28.46
C GLN A 23 -9.07 -9.17 -27.22
N CYS A 24 -8.17 -8.22 -27.42
CA CYS A 24 -7.25 -7.78 -26.39
C CYS A 24 -7.94 -6.93 -25.33
N LEU A 25 -7.48 -7.03 -24.10
CA LEU A 25 -7.87 -6.14 -23.02
C LEU A 25 -7.43 -4.70 -23.32
N LYS A 26 -8.18 -3.73 -22.85
CA LYS A 26 -8.20 -2.30 -23.26
C LYS A 26 -6.84 -1.61 -23.51
N LEU A 27 -5.77 -2.10 -22.93
CA LEU A 27 -4.44 -1.49 -23.07
C LEU A 27 -3.45 -2.36 -23.88
N TRP A 28 -3.91 -3.52 -24.38
CA TRP A 28 -3.08 -4.46 -25.12
C TRP A 28 -3.46 -4.46 -26.59
N ARG A 29 -2.49 -4.64 -27.46
CA ARG A 29 -2.63 -4.65 -28.92
C ARG A 29 -1.82 -5.79 -29.52
N GLY A 30 -1.92 -5.93 -30.83
CA GLY A 30 -1.24 -6.98 -31.56
C GLY A 30 -2.12 -8.20 -31.79
N ARG A 31 -1.66 -9.11 -32.61
CA ARG A 31 -2.42 -10.31 -33.06
C ARG A 31 -2.70 -11.28 -31.91
N THR A 32 -1.79 -11.37 -30.96
CA THR A 32 -1.86 -12.20 -29.74
C THR A 32 -1.82 -11.40 -28.46
N CYS A 33 -2.15 -10.10 -28.51
CA CYS A 33 -2.08 -9.17 -27.39
C CYS A 33 -0.66 -9.06 -26.77
N GLU A 34 0.35 -9.14 -27.60
CA GLU A 34 1.77 -9.06 -27.23
C GLU A 34 2.24 -7.64 -26.97
N GLU A 35 1.63 -6.65 -27.63
CA GLU A 35 1.99 -5.24 -27.48
C GLU A 35 1.23 -4.66 -26.29
N GLY A 36 1.96 -4.43 -25.20
CA GLY A 36 1.41 -3.78 -24.00
C GLY A 36 1.28 -2.28 -24.14
N PRO A 37 0.57 -1.63 -23.22
CA PRO A 37 0.63 -0.19 -23.12
C PRO A 37 2.08 0.19 -22.91
N ASN A 38 2.52 1.21 -23.64
CA ASN A 38 3.81 1.84 -23.41
C ASN A 38 3.74 2.56 -22.04
N ILE A 39 3.71 1.77 -20.95
CA ILE A 39 3.57 2.28 -19.59
C ILE A 39 4.89 2.91 -19.13
N PHE A 40 5.97 2.66 -19.88
CA PHE A 40 7.24 3.34 -19.70
C PHE A 40 7.75 3.84 -21.06
N PRO A 41 7.69 5.13 -21.29
CA PRO A 41 8.83 5.91 -20.92
C PRO A 41 8.41 6.99 -19.93
N PHE A 42 8.80 6.89 -18.69
CA PHE A 42 9.31 8.09 -18.06
C PHE A 42 10.47 8.53 -18.93
N LYS A 43 10.16 9.27 -20.00
CA LYS A 43 11.13 10.22 -20.54
C LYS A 43 11.37 11.16 -19.38
N SER A 44 12.42 10.93 -18.63
CA SER A 44 12.96 11.96 -17.76
C SER A 44 13.18 13.15 -18.68
N LYS A 45 12.31 14.14 -18.59
CA LYS A 45 12.59 15.47 -19.10
C LYS A 45 13.64 15.99 -18.13
N SER A 46 14.82 15.68 -18.40
CA SER A 46 16.04 16.42 -18.12
C SER A 46 17.21 15.46 -18.04
N SER A 47 18.17 15.68 -18.87
CA SER A 47 19.55 15.31 -18.65
C SER A 47 20.17 16.13 -17.49
N GLU A 48 19.42 16.42 -16.47
CA GLU A 48 19.95 16.84 -15.19
C GLU A 48 20.61 15.62 -14.59
N LYS A 49 21.97 15.61 -14.64
CA LYS A 49 22.77 14.70 -13.85
C LYS A 49 22.20 14.71 -12.45
N LEU A 50 21.58 13.59 -12.04
CA LEU A 50 21.32 13.37 -10.62
C LEU A 50 22.60 13.75 -9.87
N PRO A 51 22.53 14.56 -8.82
CA PRO A 51 23.68 14.83 -7.99
C PRO A 51 24.29 13.50 -7.62
N SER A 52 25.60 13.36 -7.85
CA SER A 52 26.37 12.13 -7.66
C SER A 52 25.87 11.43 -6.40
N SER A 53 25.32 10.26 -6.59
CA SER A 53 24.68 9.45 -5.56
C SER A 53 25.54 9.45 -4.30
N ARG A 54 25.07 10.06 -3.21
CA ARG A 54 25.45 9.57 -1.91
C ARG A 54 24.97 8.12 -1.89
N LYS A 55 25.89 7.18 -2.06
CA LYS A 55 25.69 5.80 -1.66
C LYS A 55 25.51 5.83 -0.14
N VAL A 56 24.31 6.07 0.30
CA VAL A 56 23.93 5.79 1.68
C VAL A 56 23.74 4.29 1.71
N ASP A 57 24.58 3.61 2.45
CA ASP A 57 24.46 2.17 2.69
C ASP A 57 23.22 1.96 3.57
N ILE A 58 22.07 1.79 2.92
CA ILE A 58 20.82 1.52 3.64
C ILE A 58 20.79 0.04 3.94
N PRO A 59 20.68 -0.35 5.21
CA PRO A 59 20.52 -1.75 5.57
C PRO A 59 19.33 -2.37 4.82
N LEU A 60 19.51 -3.56 4.25
CA LEU A 60 18.42 -4.28 3.56
C LEU A 60 17.31 -4.72 4.51
N GLN A 61 17.55 -4.66 5.80
CA GLN A 61 16.59 -5.01 6.83
C GLN A 61 16.33 -3.82 7.74
N PHE A 62 15.07 -3.51 7.97
CA PHE A 62 14.67 -2.50 8.93
C PHE A 62 14.73 -3.05 10.36
N GLU A 63 15.50 -2.41 11.22
CA GLU A 63 15.72 -2.81 12.62
C GLU A 63 14.95 -1.93 13.62
N GLY A 64 13.75 -1.55 13.32
CA GLY A 64 12.94 -0.71 14.19
C GLY A 64 11.53 -1.24 14.38
N ASP A 65 10.74 -0.51 15.15
CA ASP A 65 9.31 -0.77 15.26
C ASP A 65 8.60 -0.33 13.98
N PHE A 66 7.81 -1.22 13.38
CA PHE A 66 7.01 -0.93 12.19
C PHE A 66 5.86 0.03 12.50
N THR A 67 5.37 -0.02 13.74
CA THR A 67 4.28 0.82 14.20
C THR A 67 4.68 1.61 15.44
N THR A 68 4.15 2.82 15.54
CA THR A 68 4.33 3.67 16.73
C THR A 68 3.35 3.26 17.80
N ASN A 69 3.84 2.91 18.96
CA ASN A 69 3.02 2.58 20.11
C ASN A 69 2.65 3.82 20.94
N LYS A 70 1.76 3.61 21.90
CA LYS A 70 1.23 4.67 22.76
C LYS A 70 2.33 5.41 23.55
N GLU A 71 3.32 4.69 24.08
CA GLU A 71 4.41 5.30 24.84
C GLU A 71 5.35 6.14 23.99
N GLN A 72 5.63 5.67 22.76
CA GLN A 72 6.42 6.42 21.77
C GLN A 72 5.70 7.72 21.40
N LEU A 73 4.37 7.69 21.19
CA LEU A 73 3.62 8.92 20.95
C LEU A 73 3.64 9.88 22.13
N ARG A 74 3.55 9.37 23.36
CA ARG A 74 3.69 10.23 24.58
C ARG A 74 5.04 10.94 24.63
N LYS A 75 6.12 10.29 24.21
CA LYS A 75 7.46 10.89 24.14
C LYS A 75 7.57 12.00 23.09
N THR A 76 6.72 11.99 22.06
CA THR A 76 6.66 13.06 21.04
C THR A 76 5.74 14.22 21.45
N CYS A 77 5.27 14.22 22.70
CA CYS A 77 4.39 15.22 23.26
C CYS A 77 5.19 16.46 23.64
N GLU A 78 4.98 17.57 22.94
CA GLU A 78 5.62 18.86 23.19
C GLU A 78 4.56 19.95 23.19
N ASP A 79 4.61 20.86 24.17
CA ASP A 79 3.66 21.97 24.28
C ASP A 79 2.18 21.55 24.20
N GLY A 80 1.85 20.39 24.78
CA GLY A 80 0.50 19.85 24.73
C GLY A 80 0.10 19.18 23.41
N ASN A 81 0.99 19.15 22.41
CA ASN A 81 0.75 18.64 21.08
C ASN A 81 1.65 17.46 20.71
N ILE A 82 1.14 16.57 19.87
CA ILE A 82 1.90 15.49 19.26
C ILE A 82 2.39 15.91 17.90
N LYS A 83 3.70 15.96 17.75
CA LYS A 83 4.35 16.30 16.49
C LYS A 83 4.98 15.05 15.87
N VAL A 84 4.74 14.84 14.58
CA VAL A 84 5.39 13.79 13.80
C VAL A 84 6.16 14.37 12.64
N PHE A 85 7.28 13.75 12.33
CA PHE A 85 8.06 14.09 11.16
C PHE A 85 7.46 13.41 9.91
N LEU A 86 7.20 14.19 8.86
CA LEU A 86 6.70 13.72 7.58
C LEU A 86 7.68 14.08 6.47
N PRO A 87 8.46 13.12 5.98
CA PRO A 87 9.45 13.40 4.93
C PRO A 87 8.75 13.92 3.67
N GLY A 88 9.42 14.84 2.97
CA GLY A 88 8.91 15.44 1.74
C GLY A 88 7.75 16.42 1.93
N LYS A 89 7.44 16.85 3.16
CA LYS A 89 6.46 17.91 3.46
C LYS A 89 7.15 19.18 3.97
N VAL A 90 6.53 20.32 3.67
CA VAL A 90 6.98 21.63 4.17
C VAL A 90 5.82 22.26 4.92
N PRO A 91 5.95 22.56 6.23
CA PRO A 91 7.04 22.14 7.09
C PRO A 91 7.05 20.62 7.33
N PRO A 92 8.21 20.01 7.62
CA PRO A 92 8.32 18.55 7.77
C PRO A 92 7.69 18.04 9.09
N MET A 93 7.57 18.90 10.10
CA MET A 93 6.89 18.56 11.35
C MET A 93 5.42 18.93 11.28
N ARG A 94 4.55 17.99 11.69
CA ARG A 94 3.11 18.23 11.76
C ARG A 94 2.53 17.86 13.11
N VAL A 95 1.64 18.70 13.60
CA VAL A 95 0.78 18.38 14.74
C VAL A 95 -0.32 17.46 14.25
N ILE A 96 -0.33 16.22 14.73
CA ILE A 96 -1.33 15.21 14.37
C ILE A 96 -2.44 15.10 15.40
N GLY A 97 -2.24 15.64 16.58
CA GLY A 97 -3.17 15.63 17.68
C GLY A 97 -2.61 16.29 18.93
N THR A 98 -3.41 16.29 20.00
CA THR A 98 -2.99 16.72 21.33
C THR A 98 -2.44 15.55 22.16
N CYS A 99 -1.69 15.84 23.21
CA CYS A 99 -1.22 14.81 24.14
C CYS A 99 -2.38 14.02 24.77
N LYS A 100 -3.50 14.68 25.00
CA LYS A 100 -4.73 14.05 25.51
C LYS A 100 -5.35 13.08 24.53
N SER A 101 -5.27 13.37 23.22
CA SER A 101 -5.87 12.54 22.19
C SER A 101 -5.21 11.16 22.04
N VAL A 102 -3.95 11.00 22.47
CA VAL A 102 -3.28 9.67 22.50
C VAL A 102 -4.02 8.70 23.42
N GLU A 103 -4.48 9.19 24.57
CA GLU A 103 -5.20 8.37 25.53
C GLU A 103 -6.56 7.94 24.98
N GLN A 104 -7.23 8.84 24.29
CA GLN A 104 -8.57 8.66 23.77
C GLN A 104 -8.60 7.82 22.49
N ALA A 105 -7.54 7.85 21.70
CA ALA A 105 -7.53 7.19 20.39
C ALA A 105 -7.40 5.66 20.45
N GLY A 106 -7.04 5.08 21.60
CA GLY A 106 -6.88 3.64 21.73
C GLY A 106 -5.68 3.07 20.97
N VAL A 107 -4.60 3.86 20.86
CA VAL A 107 -3.36 3.40 20.21
C VAL A 107 -2.78 2.20 20.97
N PRO A 108 -2.41 1.11 20.28
CA PRO A 108 -1.86 -0.07 20.93
C PRO A 108 -0.55 0.17 21.67
N LEU A 109 -0.29 -0.61 22.71
CA LEU A 109 0.96 -0.55 23.49
C LEU A 109 2.12 -1.31 22.85
N LYS A 110 1.83 -2.23 21.92
CA LYS A 110 2.83 -3.11 21.29
C LYS A 110 2.86 -2.92 19.79
N ASP A 111 4.01 -3.17 19.17
CA ASP A 111 4.13 -3.21 17.71
C ASP A 111 3.26 -4.32 17.11
N VAL A 112 2.80 -4.08 15.89
CA VAL A 112 1.98 -5.03 15.13
C VAL A 112 2.74 -6.29 14.75
N VAL A 113 4.03 -6.17 14.47
CA VAL A 113 4.91 -7.27 14.07
C VAL A 113 5.70 -7.77 15.28
N SER A 114 5.03 -8.38 16.24
CA SER A 114 5.75 -9.05 17.31
C SER A 114 6.12 -10.48 16.90
N LYS A 115 7.37 -10.68 16.45
CA LYS A 115 8.08 -11.99 16.41
C LYS A 115 7.46 -13.12 15.57
N ARG A 116 6.72 -12.84 14.49
CA ARG A 116 6.28 -13.89 13.56
C ARG A 116 7.13 -13.85 12.30
N PRO A 117 8.03 -14.82 12.08
CA PRO A 117 8.71 -14.94 10.80
C PRO A 117 7.68 -15.41 9.76
N TYR A 118 7.19 -14.49 8.95
CA TYR A 118 6.43 -14.83 7.76
C TYR A 118 7.40 -15.30 6.68
N LYS A 119 7.09 -16.42 6.02
CA LYS A 119 7.94 -16.98 4.96
C LYS A 119 7.74 -16.25 3.64
N SER A 120 6.54 -15.74 3.40
CA SER A 120 6.19 -15.06 2.16
C SER A 120 5.16 -13.95 2.38
N CYS A 121 5.24 -12.90 1.54
CA CYS A 121 4.34 -11.76 1.61
C CYS A 121 3.95 -11.31 0.20
N ALA A 122 2.67 -11.14 -0.05
CA ALA A 122 2.15 -10.50 -1.25
C ALA A 122 1.78 -9.04 -0.94
N VAL A 123 2.36 -8.11 -1.68
CA VAL A 123 1.99 -6.69 -1.64
C VAL A 123 1.12 -6.38 -2.85
N VAL A 124 -0.17 -6.21 -2.62
CA VAL A 124 -1.18 -6.07 -3.69
C VAL A 124 -1.63 -4.61 -3.79
N GLY A 125 -1.21 -3.96 -4.87
CA GLY A 125 -1.63 -2.59 -5.18
C GLY A 125 -3.14 -2.47 -5.42
N ASN A 126 -3.59 -1.27 -5.73
CA ASN A 126 -5.00 -0.98 -6.02
C ASN A 126 -5.21 -0.42 -7.45
N SER A 127 -4.27 -0.71 -8.34
CA SER A 127 -4.40 -0.34 -9.75
C SER A 127 -5.43 -1.21 -10.45
N GLY A 128 -6.23 -0.61 -11.34
CA GLY A 128 -7.14 -1.34 -12.23
C GLY A 128 -6.44 -2.36 -13.14
N MET A 129 -5.12 -2.29 -13.30
CA MET A 129 -4.32 -3.27 -14.03
C MET A 129 -4.39 -4.68 -13.42
N LEU A 130 -4.61 -4.80 -12.13
CA LEU A 130 -4.79 -6.09 -11.45
C LEU A 130 -6.02 -6.84 -11.95
N ALA A 131 -7.01 -6.13 -12.45
CA ALA A 131 -8.22 -6.72 -13.03
C ALA A 131 -7.95 -7.52 -14.31
N TYR A 132 -6.79 -7.38 -14.92
CA TYR A 132 -6.41 -8.11 -16.14
C TYR A 132 -5.67 -9.43 -15.87
N GLY A 133 -5.21 -9.65 -14.64
CA GLY A 133 -4.56 -10.88 -14.20
C GLY A 133 -5.54 -11.95 -13.70
N GLN A 134 -5.01 -13.15 -13.44
CA GLN A 134 -5.69 -14.27 -12.79
C GLN A 134 -4.83 -14.75 -11.61
N ASN A 135 -4.33 -13.81 -10.78
CA ASN A 135 -3.30 -14.07 -9.78
C ASN A 135 -3.89 -14.34 -8.39
N GLY A 136 -5.24 -14.44 -8.27
CA GLY A 136 -5.91 -14.55 -6.99
C GLY A 136 -5.41 -15.71 -6.12
N LYS A 137 -5.27 -16.91 -6.71
CA LYS A 137 -4.77 -18.10 -5.99
C LYS A 137 -3.31 -17.95 -5.56
N GLU A 138 -2.47 -17.36 -6.40
CA GLU A 138 -1.07 -17.08 -6.07
C GLU A 138 -0.97 -16.09 -4.90
N ILE A 139 -1.72 -14.99 -4.97
CA ILE A 139 -1.77 -14.00 -3.89
C ILE A 139 -2.20 -14.64 -2.58
N ASP A 140 -3.26 -15.45 -2.59
CA ASP A 140 -3.80 -16.08 -1.39
C ASP A 140 -2.89 -17.19 -0.82
N SER A 141 -1.95 -17.71 -1.61
CA SER A 141 -0.96 -18.71 -1.16
C SER A 141 0.13 -18.15 -0.25
N HIS A 142 0.31 -16.83 -0.22
CA HIS A 142 1.30 -16.19 0.66
C HIS A 142 0.86 -16.19 2.12
N ASP A 143 1.82 -16.23 3.04
CA ASP A 143 1.55 -16.19 4.49
C ASP A 143 0.85 -14.88 4.87
N VAL A 144 1.30 -13.78 4.27
CA VAL A 144 0.78 -12.43 4.50
C VAL A 144 0.38 -11.78 3.18
N VAL A 145 -0.77 -11.13 3.18
CA VAL A 145 -1.22 -10.28 2.08
C VAL A 145 -1.48 -8.87 2.60
N ILE A 146 -0.79 -7.89 1.98
CA ILE A 146 -0.93 -6.47 2.30
C ILE A 146 -1.68 -5.78 1.17
N ARG A 147 -2.76 -5.06 1.50
CA ARG A 147 -3.53 -4.27 0.55
C ARG A 147 -3.57 -2.80 0.94
N PHE A 148 -3.98 -1.94 0.03
CA PHE A 148 -3.96 -0.49 0.22
C PHE A 148 -5.37 0.10 0.15
N ASN A 149 -5.68 0.99 1.10
CA ASN A 149 -6.91 1.77 1.11
C ASN A 149 -8.17 0.90 0.89
N GLY A 150 -9.10 1.37 0.08
CA GLY A 150 -10.35 0.68 -0.24
C GLY A 150 -10.24 -0.31 -1.40
N ALA A 151 -9.06 -0.91 -1.67
CA ALA A 151 -8.91 -1.92 -2.71
C ALA A 151 -9.83 -3.13 -2.45
N PRO A 152 -10.84 -3.38 -3.31
CA PRO A 152 -11.81 -4.45 -3.08
C PRO A 152 -11.24 -5.82 -3.47
N THR A 153 -11.72 -6.86 -2.78
CA THR A 153 -11.52 -8.25 -3.16
C THR A 153 -12.81 -8.87 -3.67
N LYS A 154 -13.94 -8.47 -3.09
CA LYS A 154 -15.25 -9.00 -3.40
C LYS A 154 -15.63 -8.77 -4.87
N GLY A 155 -15.95 -9.84 -5.58
CA GLY A 155 -16.23 -9.83 -7.02
C GLY A 155 -14.98 -9.84 -7.91
N LEU A 156 -13.78 -9.86 -7.32
CA LEU A 156 -12.49 -9.89 -8.02
C LEU A 156 -11.58 -11.03 -7.53
N GLU A 157 -12.13 -11.99 -6.81
CA GLU A 157 -11.40 -13.04 -6.08
C GLU A 157 -10.40 -13.80 -6.97
N ASN A 158 -10.84 -14.17 -8.18
CA ASN A 158 -9.97 -14.87 -9.13
C ASN A 158 -8.77 -14.04 -9.59
N ARG A 159 -8.87 -12.71 -9.49
CA ARG A 159 -7.89 -11.77 -10.02
C ARG A 159 -6.92 -11.28 -8.95
N VAL A 160 -7.47 -10.96 -7.77
CA VAL A 160 -6.69 -10.31 -6.70
C VAL A 160 -6.67 -11.13 -5.40
N GLY A 161 -7.33 -12.30 -5.37
CA GLY A 161 -7.46 -13.11 -4.16
C GLY A 161 -8.47 -12.57 -3.17
N THR A 162 -8.63 -13.28 -2.07
CA THR A 162 -9.58 -12.98 -1.00
C THR A 162 -8.90 -12.54 0.29
N LYS A 163 -7.66 -13.02 0.50
CA LYS A 163 -6.93 -12.81 1.74
C LYS A 163 -6.48 -11.36 1.90
N THR A 164 -6.69 -10.80 3.08
CA THR A 164 -6.11 -9.54 3.54
C THR A 164 -5.64 -9.70 4.97
N SER A 165 -4.34 -9.72 5.19
CA SER A 165 -3.75 -9.78 6.53
C SER A 165 -3.58 -8.39 7.12
N PHE A 166 -3.05 -7.48 6.32
CA PHE A 166 -2.85 -6.09 6.67
C PHE A 166 -3.44 -5.18 5.60
N ARG A 167 -4.08 -4.11 6.03
CA ARG A 167 -4.54 -3.04 5.14
C ARG A 167 -3.88 -1.73 5.51
N LEU A 168 -3.02 -1.24 4.61
CA LEU A 168 -2.35 0.05 4.75
C LEU A 168 -3.27 1.15 4.23
N VAL A 169 -3.68 2.05 5.11
CA VAL A 169 -4.69 3.06 4.78
C VAL A 169 -4.22 4.49 5.10
N ASN A 170 -4.71 5.44 4.33
CA ASN A 170 -4.72 6.84 4.72
C ASN A 170 -5.98 7.16 5.56
N SER A 171 -6.07 8.39 6.08
CA SER A 171 -7.19 8.82 6.94
C SER A 171 -8.57 8.68 6.30
N LYS A 172 -8.68 8.76 4.97
CA LYS A 172 -9.95 8.60 4.25
C LYS A 172 -10.52 7.18 4.35
N TRP A 173 -9.63 6.17 4.40
CA TRP A 173 -9.98 4.76 4.35
C TRP A 173 -9.83 4.05 5.70
N LEU A 174 -9.61 4.79 6.78
CA LEU A 174 -9.34 4.22 8.10
C LEU A 174 -10.43 3.27 8.60
N GLU A 175 -11.68 3.54 8.25
CA GLU A 175 -12.84 2.76 8.66
C GLU A 175 -13.21 1.64 7.66
N PHE A 176 -12.49 1.54 6.53
CA PHE A 176 -12.78 0.53 5.52
C PHE A 176 -12.15 -0.81 5.86
N ARG A 177 -12.97 -1.86 5.86
CA ARG A 177 -12.59 -3.26 6.00
C ARG A 177 -13.54 -4.12 5.19
N GLU A 178 -13.06 -5.19 4.62
CA GLU A 178 -13.89 -6.26 4.04
C GLU A 178 -14.08 -7.42 5.02
N SER A 179 -13.13 -7.59 5.96
CA SER A 179 -13.19 -8.57 7.05
C SER A 179 -12.78 -7.93 8.39
N LYS A 180 -13.40 -8.39 9.48
CA LYS A 180 -13.01 -7.99 10.85
C LYS A 180 -11.61 -8.45 11.26
N ASP A 181 -11.07 -9.43 10.53
CA ASP A 181 -9.74 -10.00 10.82
C ASP A 181 -8.60 -9.19 10.20
N GLU A 182 -8.92 -8.20 9.36
CA GLU A 182 -7.93 -7.32 8.78
C GLU A 182 -7.29 -6.42 9.83
N VAL A 183 -5.97 -6.41 9.86
CA VAL A 183 -5.18 -5.49 10.68
C VAL A 183 -4.98 -4.18 9.93
N ILE A 184 -5.51 -3.09 10.47
CA ILE A 184 -5.38 -1.77 9.85
C ILE A 184 -4.05 -1.12 10.24
N LEU A 185 -3.25 -0.76 9.25
CA LEU A 185 -2.03 0.03 9.38
C LEU A 185 -2.33 1.45 8.88
N TRP A 186 -2.39 2.40 9.79
CA TRP A 186 -2.75 3.77 9.44
C TRP A 186 -1.50 4.62 9.16
N ASN A 187 -1.36 5.05 7.91
CA ASN A 187 -0.40 6.08 7.52
C ASN A 187 -1.01 7.47 7.76
N MET A 188 -0.89 7.94 8.98
CA MET A 188 -1.46 9.21 9.43
C MET A 188 -0.57 10.38 8.99
N ARG A 189 -1.07 11.26 8.14
CA ARG A 189 -0.33 12.41 7.59
C ARG A 189 -1.06 13.74 7.69
N GLY A 190 -2.29 13.73 8.18
CA GLY A 190 -3.12 14.94 8.31
C GLY A 190 -2.84 15.69 9.61
N ALA A 191 -2.85 17.02 9.56
CA ALA A 191 -2.94 17.83 10.76
C ALA A 191 -4.27 17.53 11.49
N GLY A 192 -4.24 17.39 12.81
CA GLY A 192 -5.44 17.06 13.60
C GLY A 192 -6.07 15.70 13.32
N ALA A 193 -5.38 14.80 12.59
CA ALA A 193 -5.96 13.54 12.15
C ALA A 193 -6.41 12.63 13.30
N LEU A 194 -5.76 12.73 14.45
CA LEU A 194 -6.08 11.94 15.63
C LEU A 194 -7.38 12.41 16.27
N GLU A 195 -7.58 13.73 16.38
CA GLU A 195 -8.83 14.35 16.87
C GLU A 195 -10.00 14.04 15.95
N ASP A 196 -9.80 14.16 14.63
CA ASP A 196 -10.82 13.83 13.64
C ASP A 196 -11.25 12.36 13.74
N TYR A 197 -10.30 11.47 14.02
CA TYR A 197 -10.61 10.06 14.26
C TYR A 197 -11.42 9.87 15.53
N ILE A 198 -11.00 10.47 16.64
CA ILE A 198 -11.68 10.37 17.95
C ILE A 198 -13.13 10.87 17.83
N LYS A 199 -13.32 12.01 17.16
CA LYS A 199 -14.65 12.59 16.93
C LYS A 199 -15.55 11.63 16.14
N ARG A 200 -15.07 11.12 15.01
CA ARG A 200 -15.84 10.17 14.18
C ARG A 200 -16.16 8.88 14.92
N ARG A 201 -15.22 8.37 15.73
CA ARG A 201 -15.43 7.20 16.56
C ARG A 201 -16.55 7.41 17.58
N ALA A 202 -16.54 8.57 18.25
CA ALA A 202 -17.59 8.93 19.21
C ALA A 202 -18.96 9.04 18.56
N GLU A 203 -19.04 9.62 17.34
CA GLU A 203 -20.29 9.76 16.58
C GLU A 203 -20.85 8.42 16.10
N LYS A 204 -19.99 7.49 15.71
CA LYS A 204 -20.38 6.20 15.11
C LYS A 204 -20.49 5.04 16.09
N GLY A 205 -19.99 5.21 17.32
CA GLY A 205 -19.96 4.15 18.34
C GLY A 205 -19.11 2.94 17.96
N LYS A 206 -18.18 3.07 17.02
CA LYS A 206 -17.32 1.99 16.53
C LYS A 206 -15.92 2.08 17.14
N ASP A 207 -15.48 0.98 17.72
CA ASP A 207 -14.11 0.82 18.23
C ASP A 207 -13.25 0.04 17.22
N GLU A 208 -12.72 0.77 16.23
CA GLU A 208 -11.88 0.19 15.21
C GLU A 208 -10.43 0.06 15.71
N LYS A 209 -9.91 -1.16 15.76
CA LYS A 209 -8.51 -1.39 16.07
C LYS A 209 -7.63 -1.01 14.89
N PHE A 210 -6.62 -0.20 15.14
CA PHE A 210 -5.64 0.21 14.15
C PHE A 210 -4.25 0.31 14.79
N TYR A 211 -3.24 0.28 13.95
CA TYR A 211 -1.85 0.56 14.31
C TYR A 211 -1.35 1.75 13.51
N LEU A 212 -0.56 2.60 14.12
CA LEU A 212 0.05 3.74 13.43
C LEU A 212 1.39 3.33 12.84
N LEU A 213 1.61 3.57 11.55
CA LEU A 213 2.94 3.38 10.97
C LEU A 213 3.96 4.30 11.64
N SER A 214 5.11 3.77 11.98
CA SER A 214 6.18 4.56 12.56
C SER A 214 6.83 5.50 11.54
N SER A 215 7.21 6.69 11.96
CA SER A 215 7.92 7.64 11.09
C SER A 215 9.28 7.10 10.65
N SER A 216 9.97 6.34 11.51
CA SER A 216 11.24 5.70 11.17
C SER A 216 11.09 4.67 10.04
N PHE A 217 10.05 3.85 10.09
CA PHE A 217 9.76 2.91 9.01
C PHE A 217 9.39 3.63 7.70
N VAL A 218 8.53 4.65 7.77
CA VAL A 218 8.15 5.42 6.58
C VAL A 218 9.36 6.13 5.95
N ASN A 219 10.28 6.66 6.77
CA ASN A 219 11.52 7.28 6.29
C ASN A 219 12.42 6.23 5.64
N TYR A 220 12.63 5.09 6.29
CA TYR A 220 13.43 3.99 5.75
C TYR A 220 12.93 3.56 4.36
N VAL A 221 11.63 3.33 4.20
CA VAL A 221 11.03 2.98 2.90
C VAL A 221 11.20 4.11 1.88
N GLY A 222 11.08 5.37 2.31
CA GLY A 222 11.31 6.53 1.46
C GLY A 222 12.74 6.59 0.94
N GLU A 223 13.73 6.41 1.79
CA GLU A 223 15.15 6.38 1.44
C GLU A 223 15.48 5.23 0.48
N MET A 224 14.94 4.03 0.75
CA MET A 224 15.07 2.89 -0.17
C MET A 224 14.52 3.20 -1.56
N ALA A 225 13.36 3.84 -1.65
CA ALA A 225 12.74 4.19 -2.93
C ALA A 225 13.51 5.26 -3.73
N TYR A 226 14.34 6.08 -3.08
CA TYR A 226 15.20 7.07 -3.77
C TYR A 226 16.50 6.46 -4.29
N GLN A 227 16.86 5.26 -3.88
CA GLN A 227 18.09 4.58 -4.31
C GLN A 227 17.86 3.61 -5.49
N LEU A 228 16.61 3.28 -5.77
CA LEU A 228 16.19 2.47 -6.92
C LEU A 228 15.92 3.33 -8.15
#